data_1d38db0c5bce9d7d9eac9e25f685a288
#
_entry.id   1d38db0c5bce9d7d9eac9e25f685a288
#
_cell.length_a   1.000
_cell.length_b   1.000
_cell.length_c   1.000
_cell.angle_alpha   90.00
_cell.angle_beta   90.00
_cell.angle_gamma   90.00
#
_symmetry.space_group_name_H-M   'P 1'
#
loop_
_entity.id
_entity.type
_entity.pdbx_description
1 polymer ?
#
loop_
_entity_poly.entity_id
_entity_poly.type
_entity_poly.pdbx_seq_one_letter_code
_entity_poly.pdbx_strand_id
1 'polypeptide(L)'
;YYDMNFIYEIDEGAWLGEKIHAQAGTPGTNVHGEVVVAQRGRDIPLKYDRKSAYEIEEDGKTVIRSKISGVLEDYKGMVGVNHHLPVNGDVGVETGNIDFNGSISIRGTVQAGFSVIAKGDISIDGPEGVSGAKLIKSIDGDVFIRGGIFGLGETRVEAGGSIFVKHVNEANLVAGGDVNIGFYSLGSNIRAHSILVDE
;
A
#
# COMPACT_ATOMS: atom_id res chain seq x y z
N TYR A 1 -19.67 -1.78 -10.77
CA TYR A 1 -18.54 -2.40 -10.03
C TYR A 1 -17.26 -2.08 -10.79
N TYR A 2 -16.51 -1.09 -10.30
CA TYR A 2 -15.19 -0.72 -10.83
C TYR A 2 -14.12 -1.15 -9.81
N ASP A 3 -14.01 -2.46 -9.58
CA ASP A 3 -12.87 -3.02 -8.82
C ASP A 3 -11.84 -3.47 -9.84
N MET A 4 -10.97 -2.56 -10.24
CA MET A 4 -9.78 -2.92 -10.97
C MET A 4 -8.70 -3.24 -9.94
N ASN A 5 -8.42 -4.53 -9.74
CA ASN A 5 -7.37 -5.03 -8.86
C ASN A 5 -5.99 -4.64 -9.42
N PHE A 6 -5.58 -3.39 -9.25
CA PHE A 6 -4.22 -2.92 -9.54
C PHE A 6 -3.20 -3.29 -8.45
N ILE A 7 -3.69 -3.79 -7.33
CA ILE A 7 -2.87 -4.04 -6.16
C ILE A 7 -2.76 -5.54 -5.97
N TYR A 8 -1.55 -6.09 -6.19
CA TYR A 8 -1.23 -7.43 -5.76
C TYR A 8 -0.89 -7.39 -4.28
N GLU A 9 -1.90 -7.59 -3.47
CA GLU A 9 -1.74 -7.73 -2.03
C GLU A 9 -1.15 -9.11 -1.72
N ILE A 10 -0.13 -9.11 -0.88
CA ILE A 10 0.61 -10.29 -0.43
C ILE A 10 0.25 -10.53 1.03
N ASP A 11 -0.16 -11.74 1.34
CA ASP A 11 -0.41 -12.17 2.71
C ASP A 11 0.88 -12.51 3.45
N GLU A 12 0.85 -12.40 4.77
CA GLU A 12 1.90 -12.91 5.64
C GLU A 12 2.13 -14.41 5.37
N GLY A 13 3.39 -14.82 5.24
CA GLY A 13 3.79 -16.18 4.89
C GLY A 13 3.75 -16.52 3.40
N ALA A 14 3.28 -15.61 2.54
CA ALA A 14 3.22 -15.84 1.09
C ALA A 14 4.62 -16.06 0.49
N TRP A 15 4.67 -16.89 -0.55
CA TRP A 15 5.87 -17.16 -1.33
C TRP A 15 6.23 -15.92 -2.17
N LEU A 16 7.49 -15.48 -2.07
CA LEU A 16 8.01 -14.31 -2.81
C LEU A 16 9.03 -14.70 -3.87
N GLY A 17 9.66 -15.84 -3.72
CA GLY A 17 10.67 -16.32 -4.66
C GLY A 17 11.41 -17.54 -4.13
N GLU A 18 12.18 -18.18 -5.00
CA GLU A 18 13.00 -19.34 -4.63
C GLU A 18 14.37 -19.32 -5.30
N LYS A 19 15.32 -19.97 -4.67
CA LYS A 19 16.64 -20.28 -5.21
C LYS A 19 16.83 -21.79 -5.27
N ILE A 20 17.15 -22.28 -6.45
CA ILE A 20 17.63 -23.65 -6.65
C ILE A 20 19.15 -23.63 -6.48
N HIS A 21 19.67 -24.49 -5.61
CA HIS A 21 21.11 -24.59 -5.37
C HIS A 21 21.85 -25.03 -6.64
N ALA A 22 23.08 -24.55 -6.80
CA ALA A 22 23.92 -24.92 -7.91
C ALA A 22 24.17 -26.43 -7.92
N GLN A 23 23.89 -27.06 -9.04
CA GLN A 23 24.14 -28.50 -9.24
C GLN A 23 25.58 -28.73 -9.68
N ALA A 24 26.13 -29.90 -9.36
CA ALA A 24 27.40 -30.32 -9.90
C ALA A 24 27.29 -30.49 -11.43
N GLY A 25 28.21 -29.91 -12.15
CA GLY A 25 28.25 -30.10 -13.61
C GLY A 25 28.63 -31.55 -13.97
N THR A 26 28.24 -31.99 -15.17
CA THR A 26 28.62 -33.29 -15.70
C THR A 26 30.03 -33.18 -16.34
N PRO A 27 30.97 -34.07 -15.98
CA PRO A 27 32.27 -34.10 -16.65
C PRO A 27 32.13 -34.37 -18.15
N GLY A 28 32.90 -33.65 -18.94
CA GLY A 28 33.02 -33.89 -20.39
C GLY A 28 34.22 -34.78 -20.74
N THR A 29 34.36 -35.12 -22.01
CA THR A 29 35.54 -35.81 -22.53
C THR A 29 36.16 -34.95 -23.66
N ASN A 30 37.47 -34.71 -23.62
CA ASN A 30 38.16 -34.00 -24.70
C ASN A 30 38.38 -34.89 -25.91
N VAL A 31 38.93 -34.35 -27.01
CA VAL A 31 39.21 -35.05 -28.27
C VAL A 31 40.27 -36.15 -28.14
N HIS A 32 40.99 -36.20 -27.05
CA HIS A 32 42.00 -37.21 -26.74
C HIS A 32 41.48 -38.32 -25.84
N GLY A 33 40.17 -38.29 -25.48
CA GLY A 33 39.54 -39.27 -24.58
C GLY A 33 39.74 -39.00 -23.08
N GLU A 34 40.32 -37.89 -22.70
CA GLU A 34 40.56 -37.53 -21.29
C GLU A 34 39.34 -36.86 -20.68
N VAL A 35 39.07 -37.17 -19.43
CA VAL A 35 37.93 -36.59 -18.66
C VAL A 35 38.24 -35.13 -18.32
N VAL A 36 37.37 -34.22 -18.77
CA VAL A 36 37.39 -32.82 -18.39
C VAL A 36 36.43 -32.61 -17.24
N VAL A 37 36.97 -32.25 -16.07
CA VAL A 37 36.18 -32.03 -14.87
C VAL A 37 35.28 -30.81 -15.05
N ALA A 38 33.99 -30.96 -14.76
CA ALA A 38 33.05 -29.84 -14.81
C ALA A 38 33.37 -28.80 -13.72
N GLN A 39 33.24 -27.52 -14.05
CA GLN A 39 33.33 -26.47 -13.05
C GLN A 39 32.12 -26.52 -12.13
N ARG A 40 32.35 -26.39 -10.84
CA ARG A 40 31.26 -26.25 -9.87
C ARG A 40 30.49 -24.95 -10.09
N GLY A 41 29.17 -25.04 -10.18
CA GLY A 41 28.31 -23.86 -10.12
C GLY A 41 28.51 -23.10 -8.81
N ARG A 42 28.29 -21.80 -8.85
CA ARG A 42 28.34 -20.95 -7.65
C ARG A 42 26.95 -20.53 -7.28
N ASP A 43 26.59 -20.71 -6.01
CA ASP A 43 25.36 -20.18 -5.46
C ASP A 43 25.42 -18.67 -5.38
N ILE A 44 24.38 -18.00 -5.87
CA ILE A 44 24.20 -16.55 -5.73
C ILE A 44 23.27 -16.32 -4.53
N PRO A 45 23.64 -15.47 -3.57
CA PRO A 45 22.76 -15.13 -2.47
C PRO A 45 21.50 -14.43 -2.99
N LEU A 46 20.35 -14.76 -2.40
CA LEU A 46 19.10 -14.07 -2.67
C LEU A 46 19.17 -12.64 -2.11
N LYS A 47 18.64 -11.69 -2.88
CA LYS A 47 18.53 -10.29 -2.47
C LYS A 47 17.09 -10.00 -2.06
N TYR A 48 16.87 -9.80 -0.78
CA TYR A 48 15.56 -9.49 -0.26
C TYR A 48 15.66 -8.57 0.97
N ASP A 49 14.59 -7.85 1.28
CA ASP A 49 14.51 -7.03 2.48
C ASP A 49 14.25 -7.90 3.71
N ARG A 50 15.25 -8.01 4.57
CA ARG A 50 15.18 -8.82 5.82
C ARG A 50 14.16 -8.31 6.84
N LYS A 51 13.66 -7.08 6.70
CA LYS A 51 12.62 -6.53 7.57
C LYS A 51 11.26 -7.11 7.24
N SER A 52 10.96 -7.27 5.94
CA SER A 52 9.67 -7.69 5.43
C SER A 52 9.63 -9.13 4.92
N ALA A 53 10.77 -9.82 4.80
CA ALA A 53 10.86 -11.19 4.31
C ALA A 53 11.89 -12.04 5.09
N TYR A 54 11.81 -13.36 4.92
CA TYR A 54 12.74 -14.33 5.52
C TYR A 54 12.99 -15.50 4.58
N GLU A 55 14.14 -16.15 4.76
CA GLU A 55 14.49 -17.39 4.07
C GLU A 55 14.09 -18.63 4.90
N ILE A 56 13.61 -19.64 4.20
CA ILE A 56 13.33 -20.96 4.75
C ILE A 56 13.75 -22.04 3.73
N GLU A 57 14.23 -23.18 4.20
CA GLU A 57 14.51 -24.33 3.34
C GLU A 57 13.23 -25.17 3.18
N GLU A 58 12.77 -25.32 1.95
CA GLU A 58 11.60 -26.13 1.58
C GLU A 58 11.96 -27.01 0.37
N ASP A 59 11.75 -28.29 0.47
CA ASP A 59 11.96 -29.28 -0.61
C ASP A 59 13.35 -29.18 -1.29
N GLY A 60 14.39 -28.89 -0.51
CA GLY A 60 15.76 -28.75 -1.01
C GLY A 60 16.05 -27.47 -1.80
N LYS A 61 15.19 -26.46 -1.64
CA LYS A 61 15.32 -25.12 -2.21
C LYS A 61 15.30 -24.09 -1.10
N THR A 62 15.99 -22.98 -1.30
CA THR A 62 15.84 -21.82 -0.42
C THR A 62 14.66 -20.99 -0.91
N VAL A 63 13.62 -20.83 -0.11
CA VAL A 63 12.40 -20.07 -0.42
C VAL A 63 12.39 -18.79 0.38
N ILE A 64 12.00 -17.68 -0.25
CA ILE A 64 11.72 -16.41 0.42
C ILE A 64 10.22 -16.31 0.67
N ARG A 65 9.85 -16.04 1.94
CA ARG A 65 8.47 -15.82 2.35
C ARG A 65 8.31 -14.45 3.00
N SER A 66 7.11 -13.89 2.86
CA SER A 66 6.76 -12.62 3.50
C SER A 66 6.61 -12.77 5.01
N LYS A 67 7.10 -11.77 5.76
CA LYS A 67 6.86 -11.62 7.22
C LYS A 67 5.58 -10.85 7.52
N ILE A 68 5.08 -10.09 6.55
CA ILE A 68 4.01 -9.12 6.71
C ILE A 68 3.06 -9.17 5.51
N SER A 69 1.81 -8.80 5.70
CA SER A 69 0.91 -8.53 4.58
C SER A 69 1.20 -7.15 3.99
N GLY A 70 1.03 -6.96 2.69
CA GLY A 70 1.28 -5.68 2.03
C GLY A 70 1.44 -5.80 0.53
N VAL A 71 2.13 -4.86 -0.09
CA VAL A 71 2.41 -4.83 -1.53
C VAL A 71 3.85 -5.27 -1.79
N LEU A 72 4.02 -6.10 -2.83
CA LEU A 72 5.34 -6.50 -3.30
C LEU A 72 6.10 -5.29 -3.85
N GLU A 73 7.32 -5.09 -3.38
CA GLU A 73 8.26 -4.11 -3.91
C GLU A 73 9.52 -4.78 -4.43
N ASP A 74 9.99 -4.33 -5.59
CA ASP A 74 11.32 -4.63 -6.09
C ASP A 74 12.14 -3.35 -6.11
N TYR A 75 13.08 -3.24 -5.19
CA TYR A 75 14.03 -2.14 -5.17
C TYR A 75 15.40 -2.61 -5.64
N LYS A 76 15.74 -2.32 -6.90
CA LYS A 76 17.04 -2.67 -7.52
C LYS A 76 17.36 -4.17 -7.44
N GLY A 77 16.38 -5.02 -7.67
CA GLY A 77 16.52 -6.47 -7.61
C GLY A 77 16.52 -7.04 -6.18
N MET A 78 16.10 -6.25 -5.21
CA MET A 78 15.85 -6.68 -3.84
C MET A 78 14.36 -6.76 -3.59
N VAL A 79 13.85 -7.97 -3.38
CA VAL A 79 12.43 -8.24 -3.15
C VAL A 79 12.05 -7.93 -1.71
N GLY A 80 10.94 -7.22 -1.51
CA GLY A 80 10.39 -6.89 -0.21
C GLY A 80 8.87 -6.73 -0.24
N VAL A 81 8.28 -6.56 0.93
CA VAL A 81 6.84 -6.29 1.10
C VAL A 81 6.68 -5.02 1.94
N ASN A 82 5.82 -4.12 1.50
CA ASN A 82 5.59 -2.85 2.18
C ASN A 82 4.13 -2.71 2.59
N HIS A 83 3.90 -2.28 3.83
CA HIS A 83 2.56 -1.95 4.36
C HIS A 83 2.02 -0.60 3.88
N HIS A 84 2.73 0.08 3.01
CA HIS A 84 2.36 1.39 2.48
C HIS A 84 2.09 1.30 0.99
N LEU A 85 0.91 1.79 0.57
CA LEU A 85 0.49 1.85 -0.82
C LEU A 85 0.59 3.27 -1.34
N PRO A 86 1.55 3.60 -2.22
CA PRO A 86 1.59 4.87 -2.91
C PRO A 86 0.70 4.85 -4.16
N VAL A 87 -0.22 5.81 -4.27
CA VAL A 87 -1.05 6.07 -5.47
C VAL A 87 -0.56 7.35 -6.12
N ASN A 88 0.06 7.24 -7.31
CA ASN A 88 0.74 8.37 -7.97
C ASN A 88 -0.18 9.29 -8.79
N GLY A 89 -1.48 9.17 -8.67
CA GLY A 89 -2.46 9.98 -9.37
C GLY A 89 -3.74 10.08 -8.58
N ASP A 90 -4.85 10.28 -9.29
CA ASP A 90 -6.18 10.34 -8.71
C ASP A 90 -6.74 8.94 -8.43
N VAL A 91 -7.59 8.85 -7.42
CA VAL A 91 -8.47 7.70 -7.24
C VAL A 91 -9.76 7.99 -8.01
N GLY A 92 -9.99 7.25 -9.08
CA GLY A 92 -11.05 7.49 -10.04
C GLY A 92 -11.29 6.28 -10.95
N VAL A 93 -11.73 6.54 -12.16
CA VAL A 93 -12.11 5.48 -13.14
C VAL A 93 -10.94 4.53 -13.44
N GLU A 94 -9.71 5.04 -13.48
CA GLU A 94 -8.53 4.23 -13.84
C GLU A 94 -8.04 3.35 -12.68
N THR A 95 -8.19 3.82 -11.44
CA THR A 95 -7.74 3.08 -10.24
C THR A 95 -8.84 2.22 -9.62
N GLY A 96 -10.11 2.61 -9.80
CA GLY A 96 -11.23 2.02 -9.09
C GLY A 96 -11.26 2.38 -7.61
N ASN A 97 -12.04 1.63 -6.84
CA ASN A 97 -12.03 1.70 -5.38
C ASN A 97 -10.75 1.07 -4.83
N ILE A 98 -10.27 1.59 -3.72
CA ILE A 98 -9.08 1.06 -3.04
C ILE A 98 -9.50 0.54 -1.66
N ASP A 99 -9.14 -0.71 -1.38
CA ASP A 99 -9.21 -1.32 -0.06
C ASP A 99 -7.84 -1.97 0.21
N PHE A 100 -7.14 -1.54 1.26
CA PHE A 100 -5.77 -1.95 1.51
C PHE A 100 -5.48 -2.18 3.00
N ASN A 101 -4.86 -3.31 3.30
CA ASN A 101 -4.47 -3.69 4.66
C ASN A 101 -3.14 -3.02 5.09
N GLY A 102 -3.09 -1.70 5.09
CA GLY A 102 -1.93 -0.88 5.43
C GLY A 102 -2.28 0.58 5.34
N SER A 103 -1.26 1.44 5.18
CA SER A 103 -1.43 2.88 4.98
C SER A 103 -1.43 3.23 3.49
N ILE A 104 -2.19 4.26 3.11
CA ILE A 104 -2.34 4.70 1.72
C ILE A 104 -1.89 6.16 1.61
N SER A 105 -1.12 6.48 0.57
CA SER A 105 -0.74 7.84 0.21
C SER A 105 -1.16 8.14 -1.23
N ILE A 106 -2.07 9.10 -1.42
CA ILE A 106 -2.64 9.49 -2.70
C ILE A 106 -2.08 10.86 -3.07
N ARG A 107 -1.33 10.95 -4.17
CA ARG A 107 -0.77 12.23 -4.66
C ARG A 107 -1.79 13.12 -5.36
N GLY A 108 -2.86 12.53 -5.83
CA GLY A 108 -3.96 13.20 -6.52
C GLY A 108 -5.18 13.43 -5.63
N THR A 109 -6.34 13.48 -6.28
CA THR A 109 -7.66 13.71 -5.71
C THR A 109 -8.45 12.40 -5.66
N VAL A 110 -9.33 12.24 -4.67
CA VAL A 110 -10.34 11.17 -4.69
C VAL A 110 -11.60 11.71 -5.34
N GLN A 111 -11.92 11.13 -6.51
CA GLN A 111 -13.01 11.58 -7.37
C GLN A 111 -14.39 11.08 -6.91
N ALA A 112 -15.43 11.69 -7.49
CA ALA A 112 -16.81 11.41 -7.14
C ALA A 112 -17.20 9.94 -7.33
N GLY A 113 -17.87 9.39 -6.31
CA GLY A 113 -18.40 8.04 -6.30
C GLY A 113 -17.39 6.95 -5.91
N PHE A 114 -16.10 7.27 -5.82
CA PHE A 114 -15.06 6.31 -5.44
C PHE A 114 -14.84 6.25 -3.92
N SER A 115 -14.29 5.13 -3.48
CA SER A 115 -14.02 4.84 -2.06
C SER A 115 -12.56 4.44 -1.84
N VAL A 116 -12.03 4.86 -0.69
CA VAL A 116 -10.69 4.49 -0.22
C VAL A 116 -10.82 3.98 1.20
N ILE A 117 -10.43 2.73 1.41
CA ILE A 117 -10.42 2.10 2.73
C ILE A 117 -8.99 1.65 3.03
N ALA A 118 -8.48 2.01 4.19
CA ALA A 118 -7.18 1.59 4.69
C ALA A 118 -7.30 1.07 6.13
N LYS A 119 -6.46 0.12 6.50
CA LYS A 119 -6.34 -0.26 7.90
C LYS A 119 -5.55 0.79 8.70
N GLY A 120 -4.47 1.32 8.12
CA GLY A 120 -3.64 2.38 8.69
C GLY A 120 -4.03 3.77 8.18
N ASP A 121 -3.08 4.68 8.18
CA ASP A 121 -3.29 6.08 7.81
C ASP A 121 -3.63 6.25 6.32
N ILE A 122 -4.43 7.28 6.03
CA ILE A 122 -4.70 7.75 4.68
C ILE A 122 -4.18 9.18 4.54
N SER A 123 -3.31 9.42 3.55
CA SER A 123 -2.85 10.76 3.18
C SER A 123 -3.31 11.09 1.76
N ILE A 124 -3.96 12.23 1.58
CA ILE A 124 -4.41 12.76 0.29
C ILE A 124 -3.74 14.11 0.06
N ASP A 125 -2.69 14.11 -0.79
CA ASP A 125 -1.80 15.26 -0.98
C ASP A 125 -2.22 16.17 -2.14
N GLY A 126 -3.19 15.74 -2.95
CA GLY A 126 -3.73 16.55 -4.05
C GLY A 126 -4.31 17.88 -3.55
N PRO A 127 -4.11 18.98 -4.28
CA PRO A 127 -4.56 20.32 -3.84
C PRO A 127 -6.08 20.43 -3.74
N GLU A 128 -6.81 19.68 -4.53
CA GLU A 128 -8.27 19.61 -4.48
C GLU A 128 -8.79 18.67 -3.39
N GLY A 129 -7.93 17.75 -2.92
CA GLY A 129 -8.25 16.80 -1.86
C GLY A 129 -9.32 15.79 -2.25
N VAL A 130 -10.55 15.97 -1.79
CA VAL A 130 -11.67 15.04 -2.02
C VAL A 130 -12.81 15.76 -2.71
N SER A 131 -13.29 15.23 -3.83
CA SER A 131 -14.37 15.82 -4.63
C SER A 131 -15.48 14.80 -4.87
N GLY A 132 -16.52 14.80 -4.03
CA GLY A 132 -17.69 13.92 -4.16
C GLY A 132 -17.41 12.44 -3.95
N ALA A 133 -16.30 12.08 -3.31
CA ALA A 133 -15.99 10.70 -2.98
C ALA A 133 -17.11 10.08 -2.12
N LYS A 134 -17.34 8.79 -2.29
CA LYS A 134 -18.36 8.09 -1.52
C LYS A 134 -17.91 7.86 -0.08
N LEU A 135 -16.71 7.29 0.10
CA LEU A 135 -16.19 6.94 1.41
C LEU A 135 -14.66 7.05 1.44
N ILE A 136 -14.14 7.74 2.45
CA ILE A 136 -12.73 7.69 2.85
C ILE A 136 -12.71 7.11 4.27
N LYS A 137 -12.07 5.95 4.47
CA LYS A 137 -12.09 5.28 5.77
C LYS A 137 -10.72 4.76 6.17
N SER A 138 -10.19 5.27 7.26
CA SER A 138 -9.09 4.65 8.00
C SER A 138 -9.66 3.87 9.19
N ILE A 139 -9.33 2.59 9.31
CA ILE A 139 -9.89 1.73 10.37
C ILE A 139 -9.24 2.05 11.72
N ASP A 140 -7.91 2.05 11.76
CA ASP A 140 -7.13 2.19 13.00
C ASP A 140 -6.29 3.47 13.06
N GLY A 141 -6.13 4.19 11.93
CA GLY A 141 -5.23 5.31 11.77
C GLY A 141 -5.93 6.65 11.59
N ASP A 142 -5.14 7.63 11.15
CA ASP A 142 -5.54 9.00 10.88
C ASP A 142 -5.85 9.24 9.40
N VAL A 143 -6.61 10.30 9.11
CA VAL A 143 -6.87 10.76 7.75
C VAL A 143 -6.32 12.18 7.58
N PHE A 144 -5.36 12.34 6.67
CA PHE A 144 -4.73 13.61 6.33
C PHE A 144 -5.16 14.05 4.93
N ILE A 145 -5.85 15.17 4.83
CA ILE A 145 -6.29 15.74 3.55
C ILE A 145 -5.69 17.14 3.42
N ARG A 146 -4.63 17.25 2.62
CA ARG A 146 -3.92 18.52 2.40
C ARG A 146 -4.80 19.59 1.76
N GLY A 147 -5.71 19.20 0.89
CA GLY A 147 -6.72 20.06 0.28
C GLY A 147 -7.98 20.15 1.12
N GLY A 148 -9.11 20.38 0.45
CA GLY A 148 -10.43 20.41 1.06
C GLY A 148 -11.22 19.12 0.83
N ILE A 149 -12.41 19.10 1.41
CA ILE A 149 -13.46 18.15 1.11
C ILE A 149 -14.63 18.92 0.50
N PHE A 150 -14.97 18.59 -0.74
CA PHE A 150 -16.19 19.01 -1.42
C PHE A 150 -17.12 17.79 -1.49
N GLY A 151 -17.97 17.64 -0.48
CA GLY A 151 -18.70 16.40 -0.23
C GLY A 151 -19.96 16.21 -1.05
N LEU A 152 -20.51 17.29 -1.63
CA LEU A 152 -21.76 17.28 -2.40
C LEU A 152 -22.93 16.61 -1.66
N GLY A 153 -22.90 16.64 -0.31
CA GLY A 153 -23.89 16.02 0.55
C GLY A 153 -23.75 14.48 0.74
N GLU A 154 -22.89 13.83 -0.03
CA GLU A 154 -22.78 12.36 -0.04
C GLU A 154 -21.49 11.82 0.58
N THR A 155 -20.42 12.63 0.59
CA THR A 155 -19.10 12.18 1.06
C THR A 155 -19.10 11.89 2.56
N ARG A 156 -18.58 10.71 2.89
CA ARG A 156 -18.32 10.29 4.27
C ARG A 156 -16.83 10.06 4.47
N VAL A 157 -16.28 10.65 5.54
CA VAL A 157 -14.89 10.46 5.97
C VAL A 157 -14.89 9.91 7.38
N GLU A 158 -14.27 8.75 7.56
CA GLU A 158 -14.15 8.07 8.85
C GLU A 158 -12.68 7.85 9.20
N ALA A 159 -12.30 8.11 10.44
CA ALA A 159 -11.01 7.76 10.99
C ALA A 159 -11.16 7.10 12.36
N GLY A 160 -10.46 5.99 12.58
CA GLY A 160 -10.28 5.42 13.90
C GLY A 160 -9.52 6.36 14.84
N GLY A 161 -8.53 7.08 14.31
CA GLY A 161 -7.82 8.20 14.91
C GLY A 161 -8.46 9.54 14.61
N SER A 162 -7.66 10.49 14.15
CA SER A 162 -8.03 11.90 13.91
C SER A 162 -8.14 12.21 12.41
N ILE A 163 -8.83 13.30 12.09
CA ILE A 163 -8.96 13.84 10.73
C ILE A 163 -8.34 15.23 10.68
N PHE A 164 -7.46 15.44 9.69
CA PHE A 164 -6.80 16.71 9.42
C PHE A 164 -7.16 17.16 8.01
N VAL A 165 -7.79 18.32 7.87
CA VAL A 165 -8.26 18.82 6.59
C VAL A 165 -8.21 20.33 6.54
N LYS A 166 -7.99 20.90 5.34
CA LYS A 166 -7.92 22.33 5.17
C LYS A 166 -9.28 23.04 5.30
N HIS A 167 -10.29 22.50 4.62
CA HIS A 167 -11.68 22.99 4.70
C HIS A 167 -12.66 21.87 4.34
N VAL A 168 -13.91 22.00 4.80
CA VAL A 168 -14.96 21.01 4.59
C VAL A 168 -16.25 21.66 4.11
N ASN A 169 -16.77 21.16 3.00
CA ASN A 169 -18.08 21.55 2.46
C ASN A 169 -18.97 20.31 2.28
N GLU A 170 -20.16 20.35 2.82
CA GLU A 170 -21.25 19.39 2.62
C GLU A 170 -20.81 17.93 2.74
N ALA A 171 -20.14 17.57 3.84
CA ALA A 171 -19.65 16.22 4.09
C ALA A 171 -19.99 15.72 5.51
N ASN A 172 -19.89 14.41 5.69
CA ASN A 172 -20.06 13.78 6.99
C ASN A 172 -18.71 13.25 7.49
N LEU A 173 -18.20 13.77 8.60
CA LEU A 173 -16.93 13.38 9.20
C LEU A 173 -17.17 12.68 10.52
N VAL A 174 -16.51 11.53 10.71
CA VAL A 174 -16.54 10.78 11.97
C VAL A 174 -15.12 10.39 12.35
N ALA A 175 -14.63 10.88 13.47
CA ALA A 175 -13.32 10.55 14.02
C ALA A 175 -13.43 9.94 15.41
N GLY A 176 -12.65 8.90 15.69
CA GLY A 176 -12.47 8.37 17.05
C GLY A 176 -11.65 9.32 17.93
N GLY A 177 -10.74 10.07 17.32
CA GLY A 177 -9.97 11.16 17.92
C GLY A 177 -10.57 12.52 17.59
N ASP A 178 -9.72 13.46 17.15
CA ASP A 178 -10.08 14.86 16.91
C ASP A 178 -10.28 15.16 15.41
N VAL A 179 -11.06 16.19 15.10
CA VAL A 179 -11.15 16.76 13.75
C VAL A 179 -10.54 18.15 13.77
N ASN A 180 -9.46 18.32 12.98
CA ASN A 180 -8.74 19.57 12.83
C ASN A 180 -8.99 20.16 11.44
N ILE A 181 -9.57 21.36 11.39
CA ILE A 181 -9.94 22.06 10.16
C ILE A 181 -9.16 23.37 10.10
N GLY A 182 -8.34 23.55 9.06
CA GLY A 182 -7.42 24.68 8.95
C GLY A 182 -8.10 26.03 8.62
N PHE A 183 -9.33 26.03 8.09
CA PHE A 183 -10.01 27.30 7.74
C PHE A 183 -11.49 27.31 8.13
N TYR A 184 -12.35 26.48 7.50
CA TYR A 184 -13.79 26.50 7.74
C TYR A 184 -14.48 25.18 7.45
N SER A 185 -15.68 25.03 8.03
CA SER A 185 -16.62 23.95 7.70
C SER A 185 -17.97 24.56 7.36
N LEU A 186 -18.56 24.13 6.24
CA LEU A 186 -19.84 24.62 5.77
C LEU A 186 -20.77 23.43 5.41
N GLY A 187 -21.98 23.43 5.94
CA GLY A 187 -23.01 22.45 5.61
C GLY A 187 -22.65 21.00 5.97
N SER A 188 -21.76 20.79 6.94
CA SER A 188 -21.21 19.49 7.25
C SER A 188 -21.65 18.96 8.61
N ASN A 189 -21.73 17.66 8.74
CA ASN A 189 -21.97 16.97 10.03
C ASN A 189 -20.64 16.38 10.52
N ILE A 190 -20.22 16.76 11.72
CA ILE A 190 -18.96 16.32 12.30
C ILE A 190 -19.19 15.69 13.66
N ARG A 191 -18.64 14.48 13.85
CA ARG A 191 -18.61 13.77 15.13
C ARG A 191 -17.16 13.39 15.46
N ALA A 192 -16.65 13.88 16.58
CA ALA A 192 -15.30 13.63 17.04
C ALA A 192 -15.21 13.77 18.57
N HIS A 193 -14.04 13.42 19.14
CA HIS A 193 -13.74 13.73 20.55
C HIS A 193 -13.65 15.24 20.75
N SER A 194 -12.90 15.94 19.88
CA SER A 194 -12.92 17.40 19.81
C SER A 194 -12.90 17.89 18.35
N ILE A 195 -13.35 19.11 18.13
CA ILE A 195 -13.37 19.76 16.83
C ILE A 195 -12.65 21.09 16.98
N LEU A 196 -11.55 21.24 16.26
CA LEU A 196 -10.73 22.44 16.21
C LEU A 196 -10.85 23.06 14.81
N VAL A 197 -11.15 24.33 14.78
CA VAL A 197 -11.17 25.13 13.52
C VAL A 197 -10.24 26.30 13.73
N ASP A 198 -9.17 26.38 12.93
CA ASP A 198 -8.25 27.50 12.94
C ASP A 198 -8.90 28.71 12.19
N GLU A 199 -8.62 29.95 12.65
CA GLU A 199 -9.08 31.17 11.99
C GLU A 199 -8.07 31.69 10.97
#